data_692a7b7d437c0641cf0ce3a65a3599a1
#
_entry.id   692a7b7d437c0641cf0ce3a65a3599a1
#
_cell.length_a   1.000
_cell.length_b   1.000
_cell.length_c   1.000
_cell.angle_alpha   90.00
_cell.angle_beta   90.00
_cell.angle_gamma   90.00
#
_symmetry.space_group_name_H-M   'P 1'
#
loop_
_entity.id
_entity.type
_entity.pdbx_description
1 polymer ?
#
loop_
_entity_poly.entity_id
_entity_poly.type
_entity_poly.pdbx_seq_one_letter_code
_entity_poly.pdbx_strand_id
1 'polypeptide(L)'
;MTDADPSPLPSPVATALQTALDQPVERIKPLPLPGGGRVWLKRVEQATGRMRLQKGSGRSAFVAEREALRLLHARGVPVPEVLAEGPDYLLLPDLGPTLANLMRNPTHPAPDRIAAFRAAGFALAGLHRAGFSHGRPALRDFCWQNNELRLIDLERFRNRKRSALVRALDLVIFTHSWFATDHNTAPGPELDAALTAYRSAAPQGLWQALHRLTRLLAPIALLARGVARLAKPSRDVQAIPPTLAYLRDFTRPQ
;
A
#
# COMPACT_ATOMS: atom_id res chain seq x y z
N MET A 1 20.24 19.67 14.29
CA MET A 1 19.57 18.37 14.22
C MET A 1 20.67 17.35 13.97
N THR A 2 21.08 16.67 15.02
CA THR A 2 22.13 15.64 15.00
C THR A 2 21.60 14.46 14.20
N ASP A 3 22.24 14.20 13.03
CA ASP A 3 22.14 12.89 12.38
C ASP A 3 22.64 11.85 13.38
N ALA A 4 21.73 11.13 14.01
CA ALA A 4 22.10 9.94 14.77
C ALA A 4 22.63 8.94 13.75
N ASP A 5 23.91 8.63 13.90
CA ASP A 5 24.58 7.56 13.13
C ASP A 5 23.76 6.29 13.31
N PRO A 6 23.28 5.65 12.23
CA PRO A 6 22.43 4.48 12.36
C PRO A 6 23.18 3.41 13.15
N SER A 7 22.55 2.87 14.19
CA SER A 7 23.13 1.78 14.97
C SER A 7 23.64 0.67 14.05
N PRO A 8 24.82 0.10 14.30
CA PRO A 8 25.38 -0.92 13.43
C PRO A 8 24.42 -2.10 13.31
N LEU A 9 24.24 -2.59 12.08
CA LEU A 9 23.40 -3.75 11.81
C LEU A 9 23.89 -4.95 12.65
N PRO A 10 22.97 -5.77 13.20
CA PRO A 10 23.35 -7.05 13.81
C PRO A 10 24.19 -7.88 12.82
N SER A 11 25.26 -8.52 13.32
CA SER A 11 26.21 -9.28 12.47
C SER A 11 25.55 -10.25 11.48
N PRO A 12 24.52 -11.04 11.85
CA PRO A 12 23.84 -11.91 10.88
C PRO A 12 23.17 -11.17 9.73
N VAL A 13 22.59 -9.99 10.01
CA VAL A 13 21.92 -9.16 9.00
C VAL A 13 22.95 -8.53 8.08
N ALA A 14 24.06 -8.02 8.64
CA ALA A 14 25.15 -7.43 7.86
C ALA A 14 25.78 -8.45 6.90
N THR A 15 26.03 -9.67 7.38
CA THR A 15 26.59 -10.76 6.56
C THR A 15 25.63 -11.16 5.43
N ALA A 16 24.33 -11.33 5.74
CA ALA A 16 23.32 -11.66 4.74
C ALA A 16 23.20 -10.57 3.66
N LEU A 17 23.25 -9.30 4.08
CA LEU A 17 23.23 -8.15 3.16
C LEU A 17 24.45 -8.17 2.25
N GLN A 18 25.66 -8.26 2.78
CA GLN A 18 26.88 -8.26 1.99
C GLN A 18 26.88 -9.41 0.97
N THR A 19 26.56 -10.63 1.41
CA THR A 19 26.44 -11.79 0.51
C THR A 19 25.44 -11.56 -0.62
N ALA A 20 24.31 -10.89 -0.33
CA ALA A 20 23.29 -10.64 -1.33
C ALA A 20 23.67 -9.50 -2.30
N LEU A 21 24.47 -8.52 -1.84
CA LEU A 21 24.95 -7.43 -2.69
C LEU A 21 25.97 -7.91 -3.74
N ASP A 22 26.72 -8.96 -3.43
CA ASP A 22 27.68 -9.59 -4.32
C ASP A 22 27.01 -10.50 -5.40
N GLN A 23 25.71 -10.77 -5.25
CA GLN A 23 24.93 -11.59 -6.19
C GLN A 23 24.26 -10.76 -7.28
N PRO A 24 23.83 -11.40 -8.39
CA PRO A 24 23.05 -10.75 -9.43
C PRO A 24 21.86 -9.97 -8.88
N VAL A 25 21.55 -8.84 -9.50
CA VAL A 25 20.51 -7.92 -9.01
C VAL A 25 19.13 -8.53 -9.21
N GLU A 26 18.46 -8.82 -8.11
CA GLU A 26 17.02 -9.08 -8.04
C GLU A 26 16.31 -7.85 -7.46
N ARG A 27 15.17 -7.44 -8.03
CA ARG A 27 14.44 -6.25 -7.58
C ARG A 27 14.03 -6.35 -6.10
N ILE A 28 13.54 -7.50 -5.68
CA ILE A 28 13.13 -7.79 -4.29
C ILE A 28 13.59 -9.20 -3.96
N LYS A 29 14.39 -9.32 -2.92
CA LYS A 29 14.95 -10.59 -2.46
C LYS A 29 14.76 -10.77 -0.96
N PRO A 30 14.15 -11.88 -0.49
CA PRO A 30 14.17 -12.24 0.92
C PRO A 30 15.56 -12.75 1.31
N LEU A 31 16.09 -12.25 2.41
CA LEU A 31 17.34 -12.70 3.00
C LEU A 31 17.01 -13.45 4.29
N PRO A 32 17.12 -14.80 4.31
CA PRO A 32 16.90 -15.57 5.51
C PRO A 32 18.00 -15.29 6.54
N LEU A 33 17.63 -15.30 7.82
CA LEU A 33 18.54 -15.05 8.93
C LEU A 33 18.79 -16.34 9.71
N PRO A 34 20.01 -16.55 10.24
CA PRO A 34 20.29 -17.63 11.18
C PRO A 34 19.35 -17.55 12.40
N GLY A 35 18.77 -18.67 12.79
CA GLY A 35 17.81 -18.70 13.89
C GLY A 35 16.35 -18.44 13.50
N GLY A 36 16.07 -18.25 12.21
CA GLY A 36 14.75 -17.99 11.67
C GLY A 36 14.48 -16.52 11.40
N GLY A 37 13.37 -16.26 10.69
CA GLY A 37 13.06 -14.91 10.22
C GLY A 37 13.81 -14.53 8.94
N ARG A 38 13.56 -13.32 8.46
CA ARG A 38 14.17 -12.77 7.24
C ARG A 38 14.12 -11.24 7.26
N VAL A 39 14.92 -10.64 6.40
CA VAL A 39 14.82 -9.25 6.00
C VAL A 39 14.64 -9.17 4.48
N TRP A 40 14.18 -8.02 3.97
CA TRP A 40 13.91 -7.84 2.55
C TRP A 40 14.91 -6.86 1.95
N LEU A 41 15.66 -7.31 0.95
CA LEU A 41 16.52 -6.47 0.14
C LEU A 41 15.76 -6.01 -1.10
N LYS A 42 15.54 -4.71 -1.23
CA LYS A 42 14.97 -4.09 -2.42
C LYS A 42 16.09 -3.36 -3.17
N ARG A 43 16.27 -3.66 -4.46
CA ARG A 43 17.31 -3.07 -5.31
C ARG A 43 16.73 -2.38 -6.53
N VAL A 44 17.44 -1.35 -6.99
CA VAL A 44 17.14 -0.74 -8.29
C VAL A 44 17.52 -1.72 -9.39
N GLU A 45 16.55 -2.08 -10.21
CA GLU A 45 16.79 -2.95 -11.38
C GLU A 45 17.70 -2.24 -12.40
N GLN A 46 18.86 -2.81 -12.69
CA GLN A 46 19.73 -2.32 -13.76
C GLN A 46 19.15 -2.76 -15.11
N ALA A 47 18.73 -1.77 -15.89
CA ALA A 47 18.19 -2.03 -17.23
C ALA A 47 19.29 -2.48 -18.19
N THR A 48 19.22 -3.69 -18.67
CA THR A 48 20.02 -4.17 -19.82
C THR A 48 19.21 -4.05 -21.12
N GLY A 49 19.83 -3.54 -22.19
CA GLY A 49 19.28 -3.55 -23.54
C GLY A 49 18.15 -2.53 -23.85
N ARG A 50 17.26 -2.88 -24.80
CA ARG A 50 16.16 -2.05 -25.34
C ARG A 50 15.17 -1.50 -24.30
N MET A 51 15.17 -2.05 -23.08
CA MET A 51 14.31 -1.61 -21.96
C MET A 51 14.81 -0.32 -21.26
N ARG A 52 15.94 0.24 -21.65
CA ARG A 52 16.49 1.50 -21.08
C ARG A 52 15.54 2.69 -21.22
N LEU A 53 14.75 2.77 -22.28
CA LEU A 53 13.80 3.87 -22.55
C LEU A 53 12.53 3.81 -21.67
N GLN A 54 12.13 2.62 -21.21
CA GLN A 54 11.01 2.45 -20.25
C GLN A 54 11.46 2.56 -18.78
N LYS A 55 12.75 2.51 -18.49
CA LYS A 55 13.32 2.35 -17.14
C LYS A 55 13.82 3.63 -16.44
N GLY A 56 13.62 4.79 -17.01
CA GLY A 56 13.68 6.04 -16.23
C GLY A 56 12.70 6.03 -15.03
N SER A 57 11.64 5.22 -15.12
CA SER A 57 10.64 5.05 -14.06
C SER A 57 11.15 4.23 -12.85
N GLY A 58 12.02 3.24 -13.02
CA GLY A 58 12.46 2.35 -11.94
C GLY A 58 13.32 3.06 -10.89
N ARG A 59 14.32 3.85 -11.33
CA ARG A 59 15.17 4.62 -10.41
C ARG A 59 14.39 5.75 -9.72
N SER A 60 13.52 6.45 -10.46
CA SER A 60 12.68 7.50 -9.88
C SER A 60 11.67 6.96 -8.88
N ALA A 61 11.10 5.80 -9.14
CA ALA A 61 10.20 5.09 -8.22
C ALA A 61 10.94 4.67 -6.94
N PHE A 62 12.14 4.12 -7.06
CA PHE A 62 12.99 3.77 -5.92
C PHE A 62 13.36 4.99 -5.06
N VAL A 63 13.78 6.09 -5.68
CA VAL A 63 14.10 7.33 -4.97
C VAL A 63 12.85 7.88 -4.26
N ALA A 64 11.69 7.89 -4.93
CA ALA A 64 10.44 8.35 -4.35
C ALA A 64 10.04 7.51 -3.12
N GLU A 65 10.21 6.19 -3.19
CA GLU A 65 9.91 5.31 -2.06
C GLU A 65 10.87 5.53 -0.89
N ARG A 66 12.18 5.66 -1.16
CA ARG A 66 13.18 5.97 -0.14
C ARG A 66 12.89 7.29 0.59
N GLU A 67 12.57 8.34 -0.16
CA GLU A 67 12.14 9.63 0.40
C GLU A 67 10.86 9.49 1.23
N ALA A 68 9.89 8.70 0.72
CA ALA A 68 8.63 8.45 1.40
C ALA A 68 8.85 7.78 2.75
N LEU A 69 9.65 6.71 2.79
CA LEU A 69 9.93 5.96 4.02
C LEU A 69 10.52 6.88 5.09
N ARG A 70 11.58 7.63 4.75
CA ARG A 70 12.23 8.57 5.67
C ARG A 70 11.26 9.66 6.17
N LEU A 71 10.57 10.32 5.23
CA LEU A 71 9.68 11.44 5.53
C LEU A 71 8.47 11.02 6.36
N LEU A 72 7.85 9.90 6.01
CA LEU A 72 6.63 9.43 6.64
C LEU A 72 6.92 8.80 8.00
N HIS A 73 8.04 8.09 8.14
CA HIS A 73 8.50 7.58 9.43
C HIS A 73 8.70 8.74 10.43
N ALA A 74 9.40 9.80 10.03
CA ALA A 74 9.62 11.00 10.85
C ALA A 74 8.30 11.72 11.23
N ARG A 75 7.19 11.44 10.55
CA ARG A 75 5.84 11.98 10.84
C ARG A 75 4.92 11.01 11.58
N GLY A 76 5.44 9.87 12.03
CA GLY A 76 4.66 8.87 12.73
C GLY A 76 3.62 8.14 11.87
N VAL A 77 3.76 8.19 10.53
CA VAL A 77 2.96 7.34 9.63
C VAL A 77 3.54 5.93 9.68
N PRO A 78 2.72 4.88 9.80
CA PRO A 78 3.20 3.50 9.95
C PRO A 78 3.75 2.97 8.63
N VAL A 79 4.99 3.28 8.34
CA VAL A 79 5.80 2.75 7.24
C VAL A 79 6.95 1.89 7.79
N PRO A 80 7.56 1.01 6.98
CA PRO A 80 8.75 0.28 7.38
C PRO A 80 9.88 1.19 7.87
N GLU A 81 10.57 0.76 8.90
CA GLU A 81 11.89 1.29 9.23
C GLU A 81 12.89 0.82 8.17
N VAL A 82 13.80 1.69 7.77
CA VAL A 82 14.90 1.33 6.87
C VAL A 82 16.07 0.84 7.72
N LEU A 83 16.34 -0.48 7.70
CA LEU A 83 17.42 -1.09 8.45
C LEU A 83 18.80 -0.70 7.92
N ALA A 84 18.92 -0.63 6.61
CA ALA A 84 20.11 -0.12 5.92
C ALA A 84 19.73 0.36 4.52
N GLU A 85 20.54 1.24 3.97
CA GLU A 85 20.36 1.73 2.62
C GLU A 85 21.67 2.08 1.93
N GLY A 86 21.63 2.07 0.60
CA GLY A 86 22.72 2.51 -0.26
C GLY A 86 22.20 3.25 -1.47
N PRO A 87 23.07 3.59 -2.41
CA PRO A 87 22.68 4.33 -3.62
C PRO A 87 21.60 3.61 -4.44
N ASP A 88 21.55 2.28 -4.39
CA ASP A 88 20.73 1.41 -5.23
C ASP A 88 20.00 0.29 -4.46
N TYR A 89 20.02 0.33 -3.12
CA TYR A 89 19.31 -0.65 -2.30
C TYR A 89 18.66 -0.06 -1.05
N LEU A 90 17.64 -0.76 -0.55
CA LEU A 90 17.01 -0.59 0.75
C LEU A 90 16.92 -1.97 1.40
N LEU A 91 17.26 -2.05 2.68
CA LEU A 91 17.05 -3.23 3.52
C LEU A 91 15.90 -2.93 4.49
N LEU A 92 14.86 -3.75 4.43
CA LEU A 92 13.64 -3.59 5.20
C LEU A 92 13.38 -4.81 6.08
N PRO A 93 12.74 -4.67 7.24
CA PRO A 93 12.34 -5.81 8.07
C PRO A 93 11.29 -6.68 7.38
N ASP A 94 11.10 -7.91 7.85
CA ASP A 94 9.89 -8.68 7.53
C ASP A 94 8.70 -8.06 8.25
N LEU A 95 7.63 -7.83 7.52
CA LEU A 95 6.44 -7.12 7.99
C LEU A 95 5.21 -8.05 8.06
N GLY A 96 5.46 -9.35 7.89
CA GLY A 96 4.40 -10.35 7.86
C GLY A 96 3.56 -10.34 6.57
N PRO A 97 2.40 -11.00 6.60
CA PRO A 97 1.53 -11.12 5.44
C PRO A 97 0.85 -9.78 5.09
N THR A 98 0.56 -9.59 3.82
CA THR A 98 -0.26 -8.48 3.36
C THR A 98 -1.75 -8.72 3.66
N LEU A 99 -2.57 -7.67 3.68
CA LEU A 99 -4.04 -7.82 3.81
C LEU A 99 -4.59 -8.74 2.72
N ALA A 100 -4.06 -8.66 1.51
CA ALA A 100 -4.45 -9.56 0.42
C ALA A 100 -4.15 -11.03 0.76
N ASN A 101 -3.02 -11.31 1.41
CA ASN A 101 -2.65 -12.66 1.83
C ASN A 101 -3.49 -13.14 3.02
N LEU A 102 -3.80 -12.25 3.96
CA LEU A 102 -4.71 -12.56 5.07
C LEU A 102 -6.09 -12.99 4.56
N MET A 103 -6.61 -12.29 3.54
CA MET A 103 -7.91 -12.63 2.94
C MET A 103 -7.91 -13.95 2.19
N ARG A 104 -6.78 -14.33 1.57
CA ARG A 104 -6.64 -15.61 0.87
C ARG A 104 -6.43 -16.80 1.78
N ASN A 105 -6.05 -16.57 3.02
CA ASN A 105 -5.82 -17.63 3.99
C ASN A 105 -7.10 -17.90 4.81
N PRO A 106 -7.85 -18.98 4.50
CA PRO A 106 -9.12 -19.26 5.18
C PRO A 106 -8.92 -19.65 6.65
N THR A 107 -7.72 -20.06 7.04
CA THR A 107 -7.40 -20.43 8.43
C THR A 107 -7.03 -19.24 9.31
N HIS A 108 -6.84 -18.05 8.71
CA HIS A 108 -6.50 -16.85 9.47
C HIS A 108 -7.75 -16.35 10.23
N PRO A 109 -7.66 -16.11 11.56
CA PRO A 109 -8.82 -15.76 12.37
C PRO A 109 -9.52 -14.49 11.89
N ALA A 110 -10.85 -14.51 11.78
CA ALA A 110 -11.63 -13.34 11.35
C ALA A 110 -11.43 -12.10 12.25
N PRO A 111 -11.36 -12.21 13.59
CA PRO A 111 -11.10 -11.06 14.45
C PRO A 111 -9.77 -10.36 14.15
N ASP A 112 -8.73 -11.12 13.83
CA ASP A 112 -7.41 -10.58 13.48
C ASP A 112 -7.45 -9.89 12.11
N ARG A 113 -8.11 -10.47 11.10
CA ARG A 113 -8.33 -9.80 9.82
C ARG A 113 -9.07 -8.47 9.98
N ILE A 114 -10.14 -8.44 10.78
CA ILE A 114 -10.90 -7.21 11.07
C ILE A 114 -10.00 -6.17 11.76
N ALA A 115 -9.16 -6.59 12.71
CA ALA A 115 -8.21 -5.71 13.38
C ALA A 115 -7.19 -5.12 12.38
N ALA A 116 -6.64 -5.94 11.49
CA ALA A 116 -5.69 -5.52 10.45
C ALA A 116 -6.31 -4.48 9.49
N PHE A 117 -7.55 -4.72 9.05
CA PHE A 117 -8.25 -3.79 8.18
C PHE A 117 -8.62 -2.48 8.89
N ARG A 118 -9.03 -2.55 10.16
CA ARG A 118 -9.24 -1.36 10.99
C ARG A 118 -7.95 -0.52 11.10
N ALA A 119 -6.81 -1.17 11.35
CA ALA A 119 -5.52 -0.52 11.38
C ALA A 119 -5.14 0.12 10.03
N ALA A 120 -5.50 -0.51 8.90
CA ALA A 120 -5.30 0.06 7.57
C ALA A 120 -6.09 1.35 7.36
N GLY A 121 -7.33 1.41 7.85
CA GLY A 121 -8.14 2.62 7.84
C GLY A 121 -7.47 3.76 8.62
N PHE A 122 -6.98 3.50 9.82
CA PHE A 122 -6.24 4.48 10.61
C PHE A 122 -4.92 4.93 9.96
N ALA A 123 -4.18 4.00 9.37
CA ALA A 123 -2.93 4.28 8.67
C ALA A 123 -3.13 5.22 7.48
N LEU A 124 -4.13 4.95 6.62
CA LEU A 124 -4.51 5.84 5.52
C LEU A 124 -4.97 7.21 6.03
N ALA A 125 -5.77 7.25 7.09
CA ALA A 125 -6.20 8.52 7.68
C ALA A 125 -5.01 9.32 8.21
N GLY A 126 -4.04 8.67 8.85
CA GLY A 126 -2.78 9.27 9.31
C GLY A 126 -1.97 9.88 8.17
N LEU A 127 -1.76 9.13 7.10
CA LEU A 127 -1.09 9.59 5.88
C LEU A 127 -1.80 10.82 5.29
N HIS A 128 -3.13 10.78 5.22
CA HIS A 128 -3.93 11.87 4.67
C HIS A 128 -3.97 13.10 5.60
N ARG A 129 -3.92 12.93 6.92
CA ARG A 129 -3.76 14.06 7.88
C ARG A 129 -2.41 14.74 7.72
N ALA A 130 -1.36 13.98 7.46
CA ALA A 130 -0.04 14.53 7.14
C ALA A 130 -0.02 15.30 5.79
N GLY A 131 -1.10 15.24 5.01
CA GLY A 131 -1.26 15.95 3.74
C GLY A 131 -0.81 15.17 2.51
N PHE A 132 -0.42 13.92 2.66
CA PHE A 132 0.09 13.08 1.58
C PHE A 132 -0.96 12.08 1.06
N SER A 133 -0.62 11.41 -0.02
CA SER A 133 -1.37 10.34 -0.66
C SER A 133 -0.41 9.20 -0.95
N HIS A 134 -0.87 7.97 -0.81
CA HIS A 134 -0.12 6.77 -1.20
C HIS A 134 0.07 6.73 -2.74
N GLY A 135 -0.99 7.08 -3.45
CA GLY A 135 -1.04 7.12 -4.90
C GLY A 135 -1.62 5.86 -5.55
N ARG A 136 -1.57 4.70 -4.90
CA ARG A 136 -2.25 3.46 -5.31
C ARG A 136 -2.28 2.43 -4.17
N PRO A 137 -2.98 2.66 -3.06
CA PRO A 137 -3.04 1.74 -1.94
C PRO A 137 -3.96 0.55 -2.27
N ALA A 138 -3.39 -0.57 -2.66
CA ALA A 138 -4.10 -1.83 -2.80
C ALA A 138 -3.92 -2.69 -1.54
N LEU A 139 -4.76 -3.72 -1.32
CA LEU A 139 -4.66 -4.58 -0.13
C LEU A 139 -3.28 -5.26 0.03
N ARG A 140 -2.54 -5.44 -1.06
CA ARG A 140 -1.17 -5.99 -1.04
C ARG A 140 -0.12 -5.01 -0.52
N ASP A 141 -0.47 -3.72 -0.38
CA ASP A 141 0.44 -2.65 0.02
C ASP A 141 0.34 -2.35 1.53
N PHE A 142 -0.35 -3.20 2.28
CA PHE A 142 -0.53 -3.15 3.72
C PHE A 142 -0.09 -4.47 4.33
N CYS A 143 0.96 -4.45 5.15
CA CYS A 143 1.47 -5.61 5.87
C CYS A 143 0.99 -5.59 7.31
N TRP A 144 0.68 -6.77 7.86
CA TRP A 144 0.19 -6.95 9.22
C TRP A 144 1.00 -8.01 9.97
N GLN A 145 1.58 -7.63 11.09
CA GLN A 145 2.31 -8.53 11.96
C GLN A 145 2.28 -8.01 13.40
N ASN A 146 2.12 -8.88 14.38
CA ASN A 146 2.17 -8.55 15.81
C ASN A 146 1.25 -7.38 16.22
N ASN A 147 0.04 -7.32 15.66
CA ASN A 147 -0.91 -6.22 15.85
C ASN A 147 -0.43 -4.86 15.33
N GLU A 148 0.55 -4.85 14.46
CA GLU A 148 1.07 -3.65 13.83
C GLU A 148 0.88 -3.69 12.32
N LEU A 149 0.48 -2.55 11.77
CA LEU A 149 0.32 -2.36 10.33
C LEU A 149 1.43 -1.48 9.78
N ARG A 150 1.92 -1.83 8.59
CA ARG A 150 2.86 -1.02 7.83
C ARG A 150 2.40 -0.84 6.39
N LEU A 151 2.47 0.41 5.90
CA LEU A 151 2.25 0.79 4.50
C LEU A 151 3.54 0.55 3.70
N ILE A 152 3.44 -0.14 2.58
CA ILE A 152 4.56 -0.43 1.67
C ILE A 152 4.23 0.02 0.24
N ASP A 153 5.19 -0.11 -0.67
CA ASP A 153 5.05 0.22 -2.11
C ASP A 153 4.72 1.70 -2.38
N LEU A 154 5.47 2.60 -1.74
CA LEU A 154 5.32 4.05 -1.85
C LEU A 154 5.99 4.64 -3.11
N GLU A 155 6.16 3.87 -4.17
CA GLU A 155 6.82 4.27 -5.43
C GLU A 155 6.11 5.47 -6.13
N ARG A 156 4.81 5.65 -5.88
CA ARG A 156 4.00 6.76 -6.41
C ARG A 156 3.91 7.96 -5.47
N PHE A 157 4.56 7.89 -4.33
CA PHE A 157 4.63 8.99 -3.39
C PHE A 157 5.20 10.25 -4.04
N ARG A 158 4.72 11.40 -3.60
CA ARG A 158 5.25 12.71 -3.98
C ARG A 158 5.37 13.56 -2.72
N ASN A 159 6.57 14.06 -2.47
CA ASN A 159 6.86 14.94 -1.33
C ASN A 159 6.23 16.34 -1.53
N ARG A 160 4.91 16.37 -1.65
CA ARG A 160 4.10 17.60 -1.68
C ARG A 160 2.70 17.31 -1.16
N LYS A 161 2.09 18.31 -0.52
CA LYS A 161 0.69 18.20 -0.09
C LYS A 161 -0.23 17.92 -1.27
N ARG A 162 -1.16 17.00 -1.08
CA ARG A 162 -2.11 16.55 -2.09
C ARG A 162 -3.51 17.12 -1.82
N SER A 163 -4.24 17.41 -2.89
CA SER A 163 -5.64 17.86 -2.76
C SER A 163 -6.51 16.78 -2.11
N ALA A 164 -7.65 17.20 -1.55
CA ALA A 164 -8.61 16.27 -0.96
C ALA A 164 -9.10 15.22 -1.96
N LEU A 165 -9.29 15.58 -3.23
CA LEU A 165 -9.71 14.64 -4.28
C LEU A 165 -8.66 13.56 -4.56
N VAL A 166 -7.37 13.92 -4.60
CA VAL A 166 -6.29 12.94 -4.81
C VAL A 166 -6.18 12.00 -3.61
N ARG A 167 -6.35 12.49 -2.38
CA ARG A 167 -6.38 11.65 -1.19
C ARG A 167 -7.64 10.76 -1.14
N ALA A 168 -8.78 11.28 -1.57
CA ALA A 168 -10.02 10.50 -1.69
C ALA A 168 -9.90 9.37 -2.74
N LEU A 169 -9.10 9.56 -3.79
CA LEU A 169 -8.84 8.51 -4.78
C LEU A 169 -8.11 7.31 -4.17
N ASP A 170 -7.26 7.51 -3.15
CA ASP A 170 -6.65 6.39 -2.44
C ASP A 170 -7.70 5.47 -1.81
N LEU A 171 -8.80 6.02 -1.26
CA LEU A 171 -9.90 5.20 -0.73
C LEU A 171 -10.67 4.46 -1.83
N VAL A 172 -10.85 5.09 -2.98
CA VAL A 172 -11.47 4.42 -4.13
C VAL A 172 -10.61 3.23 -4.55
N ILE A 173 -9.28 3.40 -4.64
CA ILE A 173 -8.36 2.33 -5.03
C ILE A 173 -8.28 1.23 -3.96
N PHE A 174 -8.23 1.59 -2.67
CA PHE A 174 -8.27 0.63 -1.57
C PHE A 174 -9.54 -0.24 -1.63
N THR A 175 -10.71 0.39 -1.73
CA THR A 175 -12.00 -0.30 -1.85
C THR A 175 -12.09 -1.12 -3.13
N HIS A 176 -11.60 -0.57 -4.25
CA HIS A 176 -11.54 -1.30 -5.52
C HIS A 176 -10.70 -2.58 -5.40
N SER A 177 -9.55 -2.51 -4.72
CA SER A 177 -8.70 -3.69 -4.54
C SER A 177 -9.37 -4.79 -3.71
N TRP A 178 -10.31 -4.46 -2.82
CA TRP A 178 -11.16 -5.43 -2.13
C TRP A 178 -12.01 -6.21 -3.13
N PHE A 179 -12.77 -5.53 -3.98
CA PHE A 179 -13.66 -6.17 -4.96
C PHE A 179 -12.92 -6.82 -6.14
N ALA A 180 -11.66 -6.41 -6.40
CA ALA A 180 -10.80 -7.03 -7.39
C ALA A 180 -10.05 -8.26 -6.86
N THR A 181 -10.02 -8.48 -5.54
CA THR A 181 -9.45 -9.68 -4.93
C THR A 181 -10.39 -10.87 -5.12
N ASP A 182 -9.83 -12.08 -5.26
CA ASP A 182 -10.57 -13.30 -5.52
C ASP A 182 -11.76 -13.48 -4.56
N HIS A 183 -12.93 -13.72 -5.14
CA HIS A 183 -14.18 -14.08 -4.46
C HIS A 183 -14.91 -12.99 -3.65
N ASN A 184 -14.39 -11.75 -3.59
CA ASN A 184 -15.10 -10.67 -2.89
C ASN A 184 -16.14 -10.00 -3.80
N THR A 185 -17.32 -10.59 -3.91
CA THR A 185 -18.44 -10.02 -4.69
C THR A 185 -19.28 -9.04 -3.87
N ALA A 186 -19.14 -9.04 -2.55
CA ALA A 186 -19.85 -8.19 -1.60
C ALA A 186 -18.88 -7.54 -0.60
N PRO A 187 -19.29 -6.43 0.06
CA PRO A 187 -18.55 -5.90 1.18
C PRO A 187 -18.53 -6.91 2.34
N GLY A 188 -17.48 -6.87 3.14
CA GLY A 188 -17.34 -7.71 4.33
C GLY A 188 -17.02 -6.87 5.57
N PRO A 189 -17.08 -7.47 6.76
CA PRO A 189 -16.83 -6.78 8.03
C PRO A 189 -15.43 -6.18 8.09
N GLU A 190 -14.45 -6.74 7.38
CA GLU A 190 -13.11 -6.21 7.27
C GLU A 190 -13.10 -4.85 6.54
N LEU A 191 -13.76 -4.76 5.37
CA LEU A 191 -13.85 -3.52 4.61
C LEU A 191 -14.63 -2.45 5.39
N ASP A 192 -15.73 -2.83 6.04
CA ASP A 192 -16.51 -1.93 6.90
C ASP A 192 -15.67 -1.41 8.07
N ALA A 193 -14.86 -2.26 8.71
CA ALA A 193 -13.94 -1.87 9.77
C ALA A 193 -12.89 -0.86 9.29
N ALA A 194 -12.32 -1.06 8.11
CA ALA A 194 -11.34 -0.15 7.52
C ALA A 194 -11.94 1.23 7.25
N LEU A 195 -13.09 1.29 6.57
CA LEU A 195 -13.70 2.58 6.22
C LEU A 195 -14.29 3.31 7.41
N THR A 196 -14.83 2.58 8.41
CA THR A 196 -15.28 3.17 9.66
C THR A 196 -14.13 3.79 10.44
N ALA A 197 -13.01 3.07 10.58
CA ALA A 197 -11.81 3.57 11.22
C ALA A 197 -11.23 4.79 10.48
N TYR A 198 -11.20 4.72 9.16
CA TYR A 198 -10.78 5.85 8.35
C TYR A 198 -11.68 7.07 8.58
N ARG A 199 -13.01 6.90 8.53
CA ARG A 199 -13.98 7.99 8.74
C ARG A 199 -13.81 8.67 10.08
N SER A 200 -13.56 7.90 11.16
CA SER A 200 -13.38 8.43 12.51
C SER A 200 -12.12 9.29 12.66
N ALA A 201 -11.10 9.07 11.83
CA ALA A 201 -9.79 9.72 11.91
C ALA A 201 -9.44 10.59 10.68
N ALA A 202 -10.32 10.67 9.69
CA ALA A 202 -10.06 11.37 8.44
C ALA A 202 -9.93 12.90 8.62
N PRO A 203 -9.11 13.57 7.79
CA PRO A 203 -9.09 15.03 7.73
C PRO A 203 -10.46 15.61 7.38
N GLN A 204 -10.74 16.78 7.95
CA GLN A 204 -11.97 17.50 7.67
C GLN A 204 -12.15 17.74 6.15
N GLY A 205 -13.35 17.57 5.64
CA GLY A 205 -13.70 17.78 4.23
C GLY A 205 -13.31 16.65 3.27
N LEU A 206 -12.54 15.65 3.72
CA LEU A 206 -12.11 14.57 2.84
C LEU A 206 -13.25 13.61 2.53
N TRP A 207 -14.18 13.47 3.47
CA TRP A 207 -15.38 12.67 3.28
C TRP A 207 -16.29 13.24 2.19
N GLN A 208 -16.47 14.58 2.18
CA GLN A 208 -17.22 15.26 1.10
C GLN A 208 -16.48 15.14 -0.24
N ALA A 209 -15.13 15.18 -0.23
CA ALA A 209 -14.35 14.96 -1.46
C ALA A 209 -14.56 13.55 -2.00
N LEU A 210 -14.60 12.52 -1.15
CA LEU A 210 -14.90 11.14 -1.54
C LEU A 210 -16.32 11.03 -2.13
N HIS A 211 -17.32 11.61 -1.47
CA HIS A 211 -18.68 11.63 -1.98
C HIS A 211 -18.80 12.29 -3.37
N ARG A 212 -18.13 13.44 -3.57
CA ARG A 212 -18.07 14.09 -4.89
C ARG A 212 -17.37 13.23 -5.92
N LEU A 213 -16.25 12.59 -5.55
CA LEU A 213 -15.48 11.73 -6.44
C LEU A 213 -16.29 10.52 -6.91
N THR A 214 -17.04 9.86 -6.00
CA THR A 214 -17.89 8.73 -6.39
C THR A 214 -18.98 9.12 -7.38
N ARG A 215 -19.52 10.33 -7.28
CA ARG A 215 -20.49 10.86 -8.26
C ARG A 215 -19.84 11.15 -9.62
N LEU A 216 -18.64 11.73 -9.63
CA LEU A 216 -17.89 11.99 -10.86
C LEU A 216 -17.49 10.69 -11.59
N LEU A 217 -17.22 9.63 -10.84
CA LEU A 217 -16.86 8.32 -11.37
C LEU A 217 -18.07 7.45 -11.75
N ALA A 218 -19.29 7.86 -11.42
CA ALA A 218 -20.52 7.09 -11.70
C ALA A 218 -20.69 6.67 -13.18
N PRO A 219 -20.37 7.50 -14.20
CA PRO A 219 -20.43 7.09 -15.61
C PRO A 219 -19.51 5.91 -15.93
N ILE A 220 -18.35 5.82 -15.26
CA ILE A 220 -17.40 4.71 -15.46
C ILE A 220 -18.01 3.38 -15.00
N ALA A 221 -18.82 3.39 -13.93
CA ALA A 221 -19.53 2.19 -13.49
C ALA A 221 -20.57 1.72 -14.51
N LEU A 222 -21.26 2.64 -15.18
CA LEU A 222 -22.21 2.31 -16.25
C LEU A 222 -21.50 1.70 -17.45
N LEU A 223 -20.38 2.29 -17.88
CA LEU A 223 -19.54 1.75 -18.94
C LEU A 223 -19.02 0.35 -18.60
N ALA A 224 -18.50 0.15 -17.38
CA ALA A 224 -18.00 -1.14 -16.94
C ALA A 224 -19.10 -2.22 -16.96
N ARG A 225 -20.34 -1.88 -16.56
CA ARG A 225 -21.50 -2.78 -16.67
C ARG A 225 -21.85 -3.11 -18.13
N GLY A 226 -21.76 -2.13 -19.02
CA GLY A 226 -21.97 -2.34 -20.47
C GLY A 226 -20.94 -3.31 -21.05
N VAL A 227 -19.67 -3.10 -20.76
CA VAL A 227 -18.57 -4.00 -21.18
C VAL A 227 -18.78 -5.42 -20.64
N ALA A 228 -19.19 -5.56 -19.38
CA ALA A 228 -19.43 -6.85 -18.74
C ALA A 228 -20.58 -7.66 -19.40
N ARG A 229 -21.51 -6.98 -20.11
CA ARG A 229 -22.58 -7.65 -20.88
C ARG A 229 -22.12 -8.14 -22.25
N LEU A 230 -21.08 -7.51 -22.82
CA LEU A 230 -20.61 -7.77 -24.18
C LEU A 230 -19.39 -8.70 -24.24
N ALA A 231 -18.61 -8.76 -23.19
CA ALA A 231 -17.37 -9.54 -23.13
C ALA A 231 -17.12 -10.03 -21.69
N LYS A 232 -16.17 -10.99 -21.52
CA LYS A 232 -15.64 -11.33 -20.19
C LYS A 232 -14.59 -10.28 -19.78
N PRO A 233 -14.95 -9.26 -18.97
CA PRO A 233 -14.01 -8.24 -18.56
C PRO A 233 -13.02 -8.79 -17.51
N SER A 234 -11.86 -8.11 -17.39
CA SER A 234 -10.92 -8.38 -16.31
C SER A 234 -11.58 -8.17 -14.95
N ARG A 235 -11.02 -8.77 -13.90
CA ARG A 235 -11.50 -8.59 -12.51
C ARG A 235 -11.50 -7.12 -12.10
N ASP A 236 -10.51 -6.35 -12.52
CA ASP A 236 -10.45 -4.91 -12.25
C ASP A 236 -11.67 -4.19 -12.82
N VAL A 237 -12.09 -4.50 -14.04
CA VAL A 237 -13.30 -3.90 -14.63
C VAL A 237 -14.56 -4.35 -13.90
N GLN A 238 -14.64 -5.62 -13.51
CA GLN A 238 -15.78 -6.15 -12.73
C GLN A 238 -15.89 -5.52 -11.34
N ALA A 239 -14.79 -5.13 -10.73
CA ALA A 239 -14.73 -4.51 -9.41
C ALA A 239 -15.23 -3.04 -9.39
N ILE A 240 -15.25 -2.34 -10.54
CA ILE A 240 -15.63 -0.92 -10.61
C ILE A 240 -17.07 -0.66 -10.12
N PRO A 241 -18.11 -1.36 -10.61
CA PRO A 241 -19.47 -1.09 -10.19
C PRO A 241 -19.73 -1.31 -8.69
N PRO A 242 -19.30 -2.44 -8.06
CA PRO A 242 -19.52 -2.65 -6.63
C PRO A 242 -18.72 -1.67 -5.78
N THR A 243 -17.49 -1.31 -6.17
CA THR A 243 -16.70 -0.28 -5.50
C THR A 243 -17.44 1.04 -5.38
N LEU A 244 -17.93 1.57 -6.51
CA LEU A 244 -18.58 2.87 -6.54
C LEU A 244 -19.95 2.83 -5.87
N ALA A 245 -20.68 1.73 -5.97
CA ALA A 245 -21.94 1.54 -5.26
C ALA A 245 -21.72 1.56 -3.74
N TYR A 246 -20.81 0.75 -3.25
CA TYR A 246 -20.50 0.65 -1.83
C TYR A 246 -20.03 2.00 -1.25
N LEU A 247 -19.06 2.67 -1.88
CA LEU A 247 -18.57 3.96 -1.41
C LEU A 247 -19.65 5.05 -1.44
N ARG A 248 -20.52 5.05 -2.44
CA ARG A 248 -21.66 5.99 -2.50
C ARG A 248 -22.61 5.77 -1.32
N ASP A 249 -22.95 4.51 -1.03
CA ASP A 249 -23.88 4.21 0.05
C ASP A 249 -23.23 4.47 1.41
N PHE A 250 -21.95 4.14 1.58
CA PHE A 250 -21.20 4.41 2.79
C PHE A 250 -20.98 5.91 3.07
N THR A 251 -20.93 6.76 2.04
CA THR A 251 -20.72 8.21 2.16
C THR A 251 -22.00 9.04 2.23
N ARG A 252 -23.19 8.42 2.14
CA ARG A 252 -24.46 9.15 2.28
C ARG A 252 -24.52 9.85 3.64
N PRO A 253 -24.99 11.10 3.70
CA PRO A 253 -25.36 11.73 4.95
C PRO A 253 -26.43 10.88 5.65
N GLN A 254 -26.23 10.58 6.92
CA GLN A 254 -27.25 10.00 7.78
C GLN A 254 -28.20 11.09 8.23
#